data_d3c79891293bf2ea6ef9220fb070de42
#
_entry.id   d3c79891293bf2ea6ef9220fb070de42
#
_cell.length_a   1.000
_cell.length_b   1.000
_cell.length_c   1.000
_cell.angle_alpha   90.00
_cell.angle_beta   90.00
_cell.angle_gamma   90.00
#
_symmetry.space_group_name_H-M   'P 1'
#
loop_
_entity.id
_entity.type
_entity.pdbx_description
1 polymer ?
#
loop_
_entity_poly.entity_id
_entity_poly.type
_entity_poly.pdbx_seq_one_letter_code
_entity_poly.pdbx_strand_id
1 'polypeptide(L)'
;RRENNFWEQLVYNTPLKKGLISSRLRLEHRFQEKLPLQANLSLRKFTFSSRIRYRFTYQYLLTQSDVKVPINLVIFDEVFIFLNPNGTPYGFNQNWTFLGFKIQFNKKLVLSAGYQKITFKRSDNDYFKNRLWTNTLVYKL
;
A
#
# COMPACT_ATOMS: atom_id res chain seq x y z
N ARG A 1 -14.78 -11.73 8.25
CA ARG A 1 -13.45 -12.35 8.34
C ARG A 1 -12.56 -11.47 9.22
N ARG A 2 -11.98 -12.03 10.29
CA ARG A 2 -11.05 -11.31 11.16
C ARG A 2 -9.63 -11.48 10.64
N GLU A 3 -8.84 -10.40 10.71
CA GLU A 3 -7.43 -10.41 10.37
C GLU A 3 -6.66 -9.59 11.40
N ASN A 4 -5.64 -10.20 11.99
CA ASN A 4 -4.68 -9.52 12.84
C ASN A 4 -3.35 -9.43 12.08
N ASN A 5 -2.80 -8.22 12.00
CA ASN A 5 -1.54 -7.96 11.32
C ASN A 5 -0.52 -7.42 12.31
N PHE A 6 0.66 -8.02 12.31
CA PHE A 6 1.87 -7.45 12.89
C PHE A 6 2.82 -7.12 11.75
N TRP A 7 3.49 -5.97 11.82
CA TRP A 7 4.41 -5.56 10.77
C TRP A 7 5.58 -4.75 11.32
N GLU A 8 6.70 -4.89 10.64
CA GLU A 8 7.92 -4.11 10.82
C GLU A 8 8.21 -3.36 9.53
N GLN A 9 8.75 -2.14 9.62
CA GLN A 9 9.08 -1.39 8.43
C GLN A 9 10.35 -0.57 8.59
N LEU A 10 11.06 -0.45 7.48
CA LEU A 10 12.17 0.46 7.27
C LEU A 10 11.76 1.49 6.21
N VAL A 11 11.97 2.77 6.51
CA VAL A 11 11.72 3.87 5.58
C VAL A 11 13.01 4.65 5.39
N TYR A 12 13.41 4.82 4.14
CA TYR A 12 14.53 5.64 3.75
C TYR A 12 14.07 6.80 2.87
N ASN A 13 14.40 8.03 3.26
CA ASN A 13 13.98 9.24 2.60
C ASN A 13 15.21 10.00 2.07
N THR A 14 15.17 10.34 0.78
CA THR A 14 16.18 11.16 0.12
C THR A 14 15.53 12.49 -0.30
N PRO A 15 15.86 13.60 0.37
CA PRO A 15 15.35 14.90 -0.02
C PRO A 15 15.96 15.35 -1.35
N LEU A 16 15.15 16.01 -2.18
CA LEU A 16 15.55 16.64 -3.44
C LEU A 16 15.28 18.14 -3.36
N LYS A 17 15.88 18.95 -4.25
CA LYS A 17 15.64 20.40 -4.32
C LYS A 17 14.15 20.78 -4.39
N LYS A 18 13.35 20.00 -5.12
CA LYS A 18 11.91 20.21 -5.29
C LYS A 18 11.11 18.94 -5.05
N GLY A 19 11.45 18.17 -4.00
CA GLY A 19 10.70 16.95 -3.76
C GLY A 19 11.35 15.98 -2.79
N LEU A 20 10.90 14.73 -2.86
CA LEU A 20 11.32 13.65 -1.98
C LEU A 20 11.23 12.32 -2.71
N ILE A 21 12.28 11.53 -2.59
CA ILE A 21 12.24 10.10 -2.87
C ILE A 21 12.11 9.36 -1.55
N SER A 22 11.17 8.43 -1.49
CA SER A 22 10.97 7.57 -0.31
C SER A 22 10.93 6.11 -0.72
N SER A 23 11.76 5.30 -0.09
CA SER A 23 11.77 3.84 -0.20
C SER A 23 11.29 3.24 1.11
N ARG A 24 10.30 2.36 1.06
CA ARG A 24 9.74 1.68 2.22
C ARG A 24 9.76 0.18 2.01
N LEU A 25 10.45 -0.52 2.88
CA LEU A 25 10.40 -1.97 3.01
C LEU A 25 9.55 -2.32 4.23
N ARG A 26 8.58 -3.22 4.07
CA ARG A 26 7.72 -3.70 5.16
C ARG A 26 7.62 -5.21 5.12
N LEU A 27 7.83 -5.83 6.27
CA LEU A 27 7.52 -7.23 6.54
C LEU A 27 6.21 -7.30 7.30
N GLU A 28 5.23 -8.06 6.79
CA GLU A 28 3.91 -8.22 7.40
C GLU A 28 3.68 -9.68 7.76
N HIS A 29 3.25 -9.92 9.00
CA HIS A 29 2.78 -11.20 9.50
C HIS A 29 1.28 -11.13 9.70
N ARG A 30 0.54 -12.00 9.04
CA ARG A 30 -0.91 -11.94 8.94
C ARG A 30 -1.53 -13.20 9.50
N PHE A 31 -2.43 -13.05 10.44
CA PHE A 31 -3.26 -14.11 11.01
C PHE A 31 -4.68 -13.91 10.51
N GLN A 32 -5.07 -14.71 9.50
CA GLN A 32 -6.35 -14.58 8.83
C GLN A 32 -7.29 -15.69 9.24
N GLU A 33 -8.50 -15.32 9.70
CA GLU A 33 -9.55 -16.27 10.01
C GLU A 33 -10.03 -16.97 8.74
N LYS A 34 -10.00 -18.30 8.73
CA LYS A 34 -10.66 -19.10 7.70
C LYS A 34 -12.12 -19.25 8.08
N LEU A 35 -13.02 -18.84 7.16
CA LEU A 35 -14.44 -19.13 7.30
C LEU A 35 -14.62 -20.64 7.10
N PRO A 36 -15.35 -21.34 7.99
CA PRO A 36 -15.68 -22.76 7.80
C PRO A 36 -16.55 -22.90 6.53
N LEU A 37 -16.21 -23.89 5.73
CA LEU A 37 -17.00 -24.24 4.52
C LEU A 37 -18.38 -24.82 4.86
N GLN A 38 -18.61 -25.24 6.10
CA GLN A 38 -19.87 -25.77 6.61
C GLN A 38 -20.25 -25.09 7.92
N ALA A 39 -21.52 -24.76 8.07
CA ALA A 39 -22.07 -24.00 9.22
C ALA A 39 -21.94 -24.67 10.58
N ASN A 40 -21.56 -25.96 10.63
CA ASN A 40 -21.59 -26.78 11.86
C ASN A 40 -20.22 -26.93 12.56
N LEU A 41 -19.16 -26.28 12.10
CA LEU A 41 -17.84 -26.36 12.76
C LEU A 41 -17.53 -25.07 13.54
N SER A 42 -17.69 -25.16 14.86
CA SER A 42 -17.43 -24.07 15.83
C SER A 42 -15.96 -23.68 16.01
N LEU A 43 -15.01 -24.36 15.37
CA LEU A 43 -13.59 -24.06 15.52
C LEU A 43 -13.10 -23.04 14.48
N ARG A 44 -12.83 -21.83 14.97
CA ARG A 44 -12.18 -20.78 14.19
C ARG A 44 -10.74 -21.18 13.89
N LYS A 45 -10.44 -21.46 12.63
CA LYS A 45 -9.06 -21.73 12.20
C LYS A 45 -8.43 -20.43 11.68
N PHE A 46 -7.23 -20.11 12.16
CA PHE A 46 -6.42 -19.04 11.62
C PHE A 46 -5.35 -19.59 10.71
N THR A 47 -5.10 -18.90 9.60
CA THR A 47 -3.96 -19.17 8.73
C THR A 47 -2.93 -18.08 8.92
N PHE A 48 -1.72 -18.47 9.19
CA PHE A 48 -0.56 -17.58 9.22
C PHE A 48 0.01 -17.43 7.82
N SER A 49 0.37 -16.21 7.43
CA SER A 49 1.10 -15.92 6.21
C SER A 49 1.99 -14.70 6.42
N SER A 50 3.13 -14.68 5.74
CA SER A 50 4.03 -13.54 5.76
C SER A 50 4.20 -12.98 4.35
N ARG A 51 4.39 -11.67 4.24
CA ARG A 51 4.69 -11.02 2.97
C ARG A 51 5.63 -9.84 3.16
N ILE A 52 6.46 -9.63 2.15
CA ILE A 52 7.25 -8.41 2.01
C ILE A 52 6.48 -7.45 1.11
N ARG A 53 6.54 -6.17 1.47
CA ARG A 53 6.07 -5.07 0.64
C ARG A 53 7.22 -4.10 0.44
N TYR A 54 7.50 -3.78 -0.81
CA TYR A 54 8.44 -2.72 -1.14
C TYR A 54 7.69 -1.63 -1.89
N ARG A 55 7.78 -0.39 -1.38
CA ARG A 55 7.20 0.79 -2.04
C ARG A 55 8.30 1.79 -2.34
N PHE A 56 8.36 2.19 -3.59
CA PHE A 56 9.11 3.36 -4.04
C PHE A 56 8.13 4.50 -4.29
N THR A 57 8.41 5.68 -3.73
CA THR A 57 7.57 6.88 -3.89
C THR A 57 8.44 8.04 -4.35
N TYR A 58 7.99 8.72 -5.39
CA TYR A 58 8.53 10.00 -5.83
C TYR A 58 7.48 11.10 -5.60
N GLN A 59 7.88 12.17 -4.91
CA GLN A 59 7.08 13.36 -4.72
C GLN A 59 7.82 14.54 -5.32
N TYR A 60 7.13 15.36 -6.11
CA TYR A 60 7.68 16.57 -6.73
C TYR A 60 6.79 17.76 -6.40
N LEU A 61 7.38 18.82 -5.85
CA LEU A 61 6.69 20.06 -5.52
C LEU A 61 6.39 20.84 -6.81
N LEU A 62 5.12 20.97 -7.15
CA LEU A 62 4.64 21.68 -8.36
C LEU A 62 4.54 23.18 -8.14
N THR A 63 4.19 23.59 -6.92
CA THR A 63 4.05 25.00 -6.55
C THR A 63 5.40 25.60 -6.17
N GLN A 64 5.48 26.94 -6.13
CA GLN A 64 6.63 27.63 -5.55
C GLN A 64 6.70 27.34 -4.04
N SER A 65 7.89 27.45 -3.44
CA SER A 65 8.13 27.06 -2.04
C SER A 65 7.44 27.94 -1.01
N ASP A 66 7.03 29.16 -1.39
CA ASP A 66 6.41 30.20 -0.54
C ASP A 66 4.88 30.20 -0.58
N VAL A 67 4.27 29.30 -1.34
CA VAL A 67 2.80 29.23 -1.48
C VAL A 67 2.18 28.62 -0.21
N LYS A 68 1.09 29.26 0.28
CA LYS A 68 0.35 28.79 1.48
C LYS A 68 -0.20 27.37 1.36
N VAL A 69 -0.50 26.90 0.14
CA VAL A 69 -1.05 25.57 -0.13
C VAL A 69 -0.14 24.82 -1.10
N PRO A 70 0.88 24.12 -0.60
CA PRO A 70 1.78 23.35 -1.47
C PRO A 70 1.06 22.15 -2.11
N ILE A 71 1.28 22.01 -3.42
CA ILE A 71 0.78 20.90 -4.24
C ILE A 71 1.97 20.08 -4.69
N ASN A 72 1.93 18.78 -4.38
CA ASN A 72 2.94 17.82 -4.83
C ASN A 72 2.32 16.84 -5.81
N LEU A 73 3.02 16.57 -6.91
CA LEU A 73 2.81 15.40 -7.73
C LEU A 73 3.34 14.20 -6.93
N VAL A 74 2.59 13.11 -6.89
CA VAL A 74 2.98 11.88 -6.20
C VAL A 74 2.84 10.71 -7.15
N ILE A 75 3.93 9.96 -7.29
CA ILE A 75 3.98 8.71 -8.03
C ILE A 75 4.51 7.66 -7.08
N PHE A 76 3.85 6.51 -6.97
CA PHE A 76 4.43 5.38 -6.28
C PHE A 76 4.18 4.07 -7.02
N ASP A 77 5.09 3.15 -6.80
CA ASP A 77 4.94 1.73 -7.13
C ASP A 77 5.19 0.89 -5.89
N GLU A 78 4.30 -0.06 -5.62
CA GLU A 78 4.40 -0.97 -4.48
C GLU A 78 4.20 -2.40 -4.91
N VAL A 79 5.19 -3.23 -4.63
CA VAL A 79 5.19 -4.67 -4.92
C VAL A 79 4.98 -5.46 -3.64
N PHE A 80 4.19 -6.52 -3.74
CA PHE A 80 3.89 -7.44 -2.65
C PHE A 80 4.37 -8.85 -3.02
N ILE A 81 5.16 -9.44 -2.14
CA ILE A 81 5.75 -10.78 -2.33
C ILE A 81 5.37 -11.64 -1.14
N PHE A 82 4.74 -12.77 -1.37
CA PHE A 82 4.48 -13.76 -0.33
C PHE A 82 5.74 -14.54 0.03
N LEU A 83 5.91 -14.78 1.32
CA LEU A 83 7.05 -15.52 1.89
C LEU A 83 6.66 -16.89 2.41
N ASN A 84 5.38 -17.16 2.63
CA ASN A 84 4.94 -18.38 3.31
C ASN A 84 4.60 -19.50 2.33
N PRO A 85 5.26 -20.67 2.43
CA PRO A 85 5.00 -21.82 1.57
C PRO A 85 3.72 -22.59 1.94
N ASN A 86 3.11 -22.34 3.12
CA ASN A 86 1.96 -23.12 3.62
C ASN A 86 0.65 -22.78 2.90
N GLY A 87 0.49 -23.26 1.67
CA GLY A 87 -0.76 -23.18 0.92
C GLY A 87 -1.05 -21.85 0.23
N THR A 88 -0.11 -20.90 0.26
CA THR A 88 -0.17 -19.66 -0.53
C THR A 88 0.91 -19.67 -1.61
N PRO A 89 0.64 -19.15 -2.81
CA PRO A 89 1.64 -19.07 -3.88
C PRO A 89 2.88 -18.34 -3.39
N TYR A 90 4.04 -18.95 -3.59
CA TYR A 90 5.31 -18.32 -3.30
C TYR A 90 5.65 -17.31 -4.38
N GLY A 91 6.04 -16.08 -3.99
CA GLY A 91 6.50 -15.07 -4.92
C GLY A 91 5.53 -13.88 -5.10
N PHE A 92 5.53 -13.30 -6.29
CA PHE A 92 4.74 -12.11 -6.63
C PHE A 92 3.24 -12.35 -6.37
N ASN A 93 2.63 -11.43 -5.62
CA ASN A 93 1.21 -11.48 -5.30
C ASN A 93 0.43 -10.35 -5.97
N GLN A 94 0.88 -9.12 -5.76
CA GLN A 94 0.21 -7.96 -6.31
C GLN A 94 1.18 -6.79 -6.47
N ASN A 95 0.75 -5.85 -7.31
CA ASN A 95 1.43 -4.58 -7.51
C ASN A 95 0.42 -3.44 -7.49
N TRP A 96 0.77 -2.35 -6.82
CA TRP A 96 -0.02 -1.12 -6.75
C TRP A 96 0.78 0.03 -7.32
N THR A 97 0.30 0.61 -8.41
CA THR A 97 0.84 1.84 -8.98
C THR A 97 -0.12 2.99 -8.73
N PHE A 98 0.40 4.16 -8.43
CA PHE A 98 -0.39 5.36 -8.17
C PHE A 98 0.24 6.56 -8.85
N LEU A 99 -0.61 7.41 -9.42
CA LEU A 99 -0.26 8.73 -9.93
C LEU A 99 -1.33 9.71 -9.45
N GLY A 100 -0.93 10.77 -8.77
CA GLY A 100 -1.87 11.74 -8.26
C GLY A 100 -1.22 12.96 -7.63
N PHE A 101 -2.01 13.70 -6.89
CA PHE A 101 -1.60 14.91 -6.22
C PHE A 101 -1.80 14.80 -4.71
N LYS A 102 -0.91 15.44 -3.98
CA LYS A 102 -1.01 15.65 -2.54
C LYS A 102 -1.06 17.15 -2.29
N ILE A 103 -2.16 17.62 -1.74
CA ILE A 103 -2.44 19.02 -1.45
C ILE A 103 -2.42 19.20 0.07
N GLN A 104 -1.53 20.03 0.56
CA GLN A 104 -1.43 20.33 1.99
C GLN A 104 -2.07 21.69 2.28
N PHE A 105 -3.29 21.69 2.78
CA PHE A 105 -4.03 22.91 3.11
C PHE A 105 -3.45 23.64 4.32
N ASN A 106 -2.98 22.88 5.31
CA ASN A 106 -2.28 23.38 6.50
C ASN A 106 -1.46 22.25 7.14
N LYS A 107 -0.86 22.51 8.32
CA LYS A 107 -0.05 21.51 9.04
C LYS A 107 -0.82 20.23 9.43
N LYS A 108 -2.15 20.33 9.55
CA LYS A 108 -3.04 19.25 9.99
C LYS A 108 -3.83 18.59 8.87
N LEU A 109 -4.16 19.31 7.78
CA LEU A 109 -5.08 18.82 6.76
C LEU A 109 -4.37 18.59 5.43
N VAL A 110 -4.43 17.36 4.96
CA VAL A 110 -3.82 16.90 3.69
C VAL A 110 -4.85 16.13 2.88
N LEU A 111 -5.03 16.52 1.63
CA LEU A 111 -5.80 15.77 0.63
C LEU A 111 -4.84 15.08 -0.33
N SER A 112 -5.06 13.80 -0.57
CA SER A 112 -4.41 13.05 -1.66
C SER A 112 -5.48 12.57 -2.61
N ALA A 113 -5.32 12.86 -3.91
CA ALA A 113 -6.25 12.45 -4.94
C ALA A 113 -5.49 11.97 -6.17
N GLY A 114 -5.93 10.87 -6.77
CA GLY A 114 -5.25 10.32 -7.94
C GLY A 114 -5.82 9.02 -8.46
N TYR A 115 -5.15 8.51 -9.46
CA TYR A 115 -5.46 7.27 -10.13
C TYR A 115 -4.59 6.14 -9.60
N GLN A 116 -5.21 5.04 -9.22
CA GLN A 116 -4.54 3.84 -8.73
C GLN A 116 -4.86 2.64 -9.59
N LYS A 117 -3.84 1.93 -10.01
CA LYS A 117 -3.94 0.62 -10.65
C LYS A 117 -3.44 -0.44 -9.68
N ILE A 118 -4.25 -1.46 -9.49
CA ILE A 118 -3.92 -2.62 -8.66
C ILE A 118 -3.92 -3.85 -9.56
N THR A 119 -2.81 -4.58 -9.58
CA THR A 119 -2.66 -5.84 -10.31
C THR A 119 -2.53 -6.96 -9.30
N PHE A 120 -3.40 -7.97 -9.36
CA PHE A 120 -3.36 -9.17 -8.52
C PHE A 120 -2.97 -10.38 -9.35
N LYS A 121 -2.08 -11.21 -8.85
CA LYS A 121 -1.84 -12.53 -9.40
C LYS A 121 -2.96 -13.46 -8.93
N ARG A 122 -3.71 -14.02 -9.87
CA ARG A 122 -4.83 -14.94 -9.63
C ARG A 122 -4.38 -16.40 -9.75
N SER A 123 -3.58 -16.67 -10.77
CA SER A 123 -2.89 -17.94 -11.00
C SER A 123 -1.55 -17.67 -11.70
N ASP A 124 -0.78 -18.69 -12.05
CA ASP A 124 0.57 -18.48 -12.61
C ASP A 124 0.57 -17.68 -13.90
N ASN A 125 -0.48 -17.76 -14.71
CA ASN A 125 -0.59 -17.02 -15.98
C ASN A 125 -1.77 -16.05 -16.02
N ASP A 126 -2.48 -15.81 -14.89
CA ASP A 126 -3.66 -14.96 -14.86
C ASP A 126 -3.49 -13.82 -13.86
N TYR A 127 -3.77 -12.60 -14.33
CA TYR A 127 -3.67 -11.37 -13.55
C TYR A 127 -4.97 -10.57 -13.64
N PHE A 128 -5.58 -10.34 -12.51
CA PHE A 128 -6.69 -9.40 -12.40
C PHE A 128 -6.18 -7.98 -12.21
N LYS A 129 -6.70 -7.03 -13.00
CA LYS A 129 -6.34 -5.62 -12.94
C LYS A 129 -7.55 -4.80 -12.52
N ASN A 130 -7.41 -4.05 -11.44
CA ASN A 130 -8.39 -3.06 -10.99
C ASN A 130 -7.84 -1.65 -11.19
N ARG A 131 -8.70 -0.72 -11.60
CA ARG A 131 -8.37 0.69 -11.85
C ARG A 131 -9.39 1.54 -11.11
N LEU A 132 -8.92 2.45 -10.26
CA LEU A 132 -9.81 3.24 -9.42
C LEU A 132 -9.25 4.66 -9.21
N TRP A 133 -10.16 5.59 -9.03
CA TRP A 133 -9.84 6.90 -8.49
C TRP A 133 -9.86 6.82 -6.97
N THR A 134 -8.83 7.34 -6.33
CA THR A 134 -8.71 7.35 -4.86
C THR A 134 -8.64 8.78 -4.36
N ASN A 135 -9.42 9.07 -3.33
CA ASN A 135 -9.36 10.32 -2.59
C ASN A 135 -9.16 9.99 -1.12
N THR A 136 -8.14 10.56 -0.49
CA THR A 136 -7.85 10.35 0.92
C THR A 136 -7.66 11.69 1.60
N LEU A 137 -8.50 11.99 2.58
CA LEU A 137 -8.36 13.16 3.43
C LEU A 137 -7.76 12.72 4.75
N VAL A 138 -6.63 13.31 5.12
CA VAL A 138 -5.94 13.04 6.39
C VAL A 138 -5.98 14.29 7.25
N TYR A 139 -6.53 14.15 8.45
CA TYR A 139 -6.48 15.17 9.49
C TYR A 139 -5.58 14.67 10.63
N LYS A 140 -4.59 15.49 11.02
CA LYS A 140 -3.71 15.21 12.15
C LYS A 140 -4.21 15.96 13.38
N LEU A 141 -4.46 15.24 14.42
CA LEU A 141 -4.82 15.76 15.74
C LEU A 141 -3.66 16.50 16.43
#